data_bdea2f2f0686891d2c0136fe331267de
#
_entry.id   bdea2f2f0686891d2c0136fe331267de
#
_cell.length_a   1.000
_cell.length_b   1.000
_cell.length_c   1.000
_cell.angle_alpha   90.00
_cell.angle_beta   90.00
_cell.angle_gamma   90.00
#
_symmetry.space_group_name_H-M   'P 1'
#
loop_
_entity.id
_entity.type
_entity.pdbx_description
1 polymer ?
#
loop_
_entity_poly.entity_id
_entity_poly.type
_entity_poly.pdbx_seq_one_letter_code
_entity_poly.pdbx_strand_id
1 'polypeptide(L)'
;MNLVQALFGKVFGTANDREIKKYVKRVQNINDLESKYEPLSDDELKAEFNKLRESVTSAEKTLDDVLVESFAITREASKRVLNMRHFDVQLIGGMVLHEGRIAEMKTGEGKTLVATLAIVLNAMAGKGVHLVTVNDYLATRDATEMGVLYNFLGFSVGTILEDIDEDAVKKAAYDCDITYG
;
A
#
# COMPACT_ATOMS: atom_id res chain seq x y z
N MET A 1 -36.60 -9.35 3.06
CA MET A 1 -35.46 -10.25 2.77
C MET A 1 -36.02 -11.65 2.66
N ASN A 2 -35.98 -12.28 1.50
CA ASN A 2 -36.67 -13.52 1.18
C ASN A 2 -35.98 -14.70 1.90
N LEU A 3 -36.75 -15.60 2.51
CA LEU A 3 -36.27 -16.77 3.28
C LEU A 3 -35.28 -17.64 2.47
N VAL A 4 -35.49 -17.69 1.17
CA VAL A 4 -34.62 -18.38 0.20
C VAL A 4 -33.23 -17.72 0.12
N GLN A 5 -33.13 -16.38 0.13
CA GLN A 5 -31.85 -15.65 0.14
C GLN A 5 -31.09 -15.84 1.46
N ALA A 6 -31.80 -15.96 2.58
CA ALA A 6 -31.19 -16.23 3.89
C ALA A 6 -30.66 -17.67 4.01
N LEU A 7 -31.34 -18.65 3.40
CA LEU A 7 -30.87 -20.04 3.35
C LEU A 7 -29.68 -20.23 2.40
N PHE A 8 -29.72 -19.61 1.20
CA PHE A 8 -28.60 -19.65 0.24
C PHE A 8 -27.37 -18.95 0.81
N GLY A 9 -27.51 -17.85 1.53
CA GLY A 9 -26.41 -17.14 2.19
C GLY A 9 -25.71 -17.99 3.27
N LYS A 10 -26.45 -18.86 3.98
CA LYS A 10 -25.87 -19.77 4.99
C LYS A 10 -25.08 -20.94 4.39
N VAL A 11 -25.40 -21.38 3.18
CA VAL A 11 -24.77 -22.55 2.55
C VAL A 11 -23.65 -22.14 1.59
N PHE A 12 -23.80 -21.01 0.87
CA PHE A 12 -22.83 -20.56 -0.16
C PHE A 12 -22.05 -19.31 0.21
N GLY A 13 -22.28 -18.73 1.38
CA GLY A 13 -21.76 -17.44 1.80
C GLY A 13 -22.40 -16.28 1.02
N THR A 14 -22.30 -15.07 1.54
CA THR A 14 -22.70 -13.86 0.82
C THR A 14 -21.69 -13.54 -0.29
N ALA A 15 -22.03 -12.63 -1.22
CA ALA A 15 -21.08 -12.11 -2.19
C ALA A 15 -19.82 -11.54 -1.49
N ASN A 16 -20.04 -10.89 -0.34
CA ASN A 16 -18.99 -10.35 0.53
C ASN A 16 -18.07 -11.44 1.09
N ASP A 17 -18.62 -12.58 1.52
CA ASP A 17 -17.83 -13.71 2.05
C ASP A 17 -16.92 -14.33 0.99
N ARG A 18 -17.37 -14.35 -0.26
CA ARG A 18 -16.58 -14.83 -1.39
C ARG A 18 -15.44 -13.89 -1.75
N GLU A 19 -15.68 -12.58 -1.72
CA GLU A 19 -14.65 -11.56 -1.91
C GLU A 19 -13.59 -11.65 -0.79
N ILE A 20 -14.03 -11.69 0.48
CA ILE A 20 -13.11 -11.83 1.63
C ILE A 20 -12.25 -13.08 1.51
N LYS A 21 -12.78 -14.21 1.05
CA LYS A 21 -12.00 -15.43 0.87
C LYS A 21 -10.86 -15.29 -0.14
N LYS A 22 -11.02 -14.47 -1.18
CA LYS A 22 -9.93 -14.20 -2.14
C LYS A 22 -8.79 -13.43 -1.46
N TYR A 23 -9.12 -12.42 -0.66
CA TYR A 23 -8.13 -11.65 0.10
C TYR A 23 -7.42 -12.52 1.14
N VAL A 24 -8.15 -13.36 1.88
CA VAL A 24 -7.57 -14.26 2.91
C VAL A 24 -6.49 -15.16 2.29
N LYS A 25 -6.72 -15.69 1.08
CA LYS A 25 -5.69 -16.50 0.39
C LYS A 25 -4.45 -15.67 0.04
N ARG A 26 -4.63 -14.43 -0.45
CA ARG A 26 -3.49 -13.53 -0.74
C ARG A 26 -2.74 -13.17 0.55
N VAL A 27 -3.48 -12.91 1.65
CA VAL A 27 -2.87 -12.65 2.97
C VAL A 27 -2.02 -13.83 3.42
N GLN A 28 -2.50 -15.06 3.27
CA GLN A 28 -1.70 -16.24 3.61
C GLN A 28 -0.42 -16.31 2.79
N ASN A 29 -0.48 -16.07 1.49
CA ASN A 29 0.70 -16.04 0.63
C ASN A 29 1.70 -14.94 1.06
N ILE A 30 1.21 -13.77 1.51
CA ILE A 30 2.05 -12.69 2.05
C ILE A 30 2.70 -13.14 3.37
N ASN A 31 1.95 -13.81 4.25
CA ASN A 31 2.46 -14.33 5.51
C ASN A 31 3.55 -15.40 5.30
N ASP A 32 3.37 -16.28 4.32
CA ASP A 32 4.33 -17.34 3.99
C ASP A 32 5.69 -16.76 3.52
N LEU A 33 5.69 -15.55 2.94
CA LEU A 33 6.90 -14.84 2.51
C LEU A 33 7.65 -14.14 3.66
N GLU A 34 7.09 -14.02 4.87
CA GLU A 34 7.74 -13.34 5.99
C GLU A 34 9.09 -14.00 6.33
N SER A 35 9.12 -15.34 6.36
CA SER A 35 10.35 -16.10 6.63
C SER A 35 11.43 -15.93 5.55
N LYS A 36 11.07 -15.53 4.34
CA LYS A 36 12.00 -15.22 3.24
C LYS A 36 12.66 -13.87 3.44
N TYR A 37 11.87 -12.85 3.84
CA TYR A 37 12.35 -11.46 3.86
C TYR A 37 12.91 -11.02 5.24
N GLU A 38 12.45 -11.61 6.34
CA GLU A 38 12.91 -11.28 7.68
C GLU A 38 14.44 -11.45 7.89
N PRO A 39 15.11 -12.52 7.39
CA PRO A 39 16.55 -12.70 7.60
C PRO A 39 17.43 -11.84 6.68
N LEU A 40 16.88 -11.17 5.67
CA LEU A 40 17.65 -10.35 4.74
C LEU A 40 18.19 -9.09 5.43
N SER A 41 19.37 -8.65 5.03
CA SER A 41 19.86 -7.31 5.35
C SER A 41 19.01 -6.24 4.66
N ASP A 42 19.14 -4.98 5.08
CA ASP A 42 18.42 -3.87 4.46
C ASP A 42 18.75 -3.73 2.96
N ASP A 43 20.02 -3.92 2.60
CA ASP A 43 20.46 -3.82 1.20
C ASP A 43 19.91 -4.98 0.35
N GLU A 44 19.86 -6.20 0.90
CA GLU A 44 19.26 -7.35 0.24
C GLU A 44 17.74 -7.16 0.05
N LEU A 45 17.04 -6.64 1.07
CA LEU A 45 15.61 -6.35 0.99
C LEU A 45 15.31 -5.30 -0.08
N LYS A 46 16.09 -4.22 -0.13
CA LYS A 46 16.00 -3.19 -1.18
C LYS A 46 16.31 -3.76 -2.57
N ALA A 47 17.29 -4.65 -2.68
CA ALA A 47 17.61 -5.30 -3.95
C ALA A 47 16.46 -6.18 -4.46
N GLU A 48 15.81 -6.95 -3.57
CA GLU A 48 14.62 -7.73 -3.93
C GLU A 48 13.46 -6.80 -4.37
N PHE A 49 13.25 -5.68 -3.66
CA PHE A 49 12.25 -4.69 -4.05
C PHE A 49 12.53 -4.07 -5.43
N ASN A 50 13.78 -3.70 -5.70
CA ASN A 50 14.19 -3.12 -6.98
C ASN A 50 13.98 -4.10 -8.15
N LYS A 51 14.24 -5.40 -7.97
CA LYS A 51 13.93 -6.42 -8.98
C LYS A 51 12.43 -6.46 -9.33
N LEU A 52 11.56 -6.33 -8.32
CA LEU A 52 10.11 -6.25 -8.57
C LEU A 52 9.76 -4.96 -9.34
N ARG A 53 10.30 -3.82 -8.93
CA ARG A 53 10.10 -2.54 -9.61
C ARG A 53 10.56 -2.59 -11.07
N GLU A 54 11.72 -3.16 -11.33
CA GLU A 54 12.25 -3.35 -12.68
C GLU A 54 11.35 -4.23 -13.54
N SER A 55 10.83 -5.34 -13.01
CA SER A 55 9.90 -6.22 -13.74
C SER A 55 8.59 -5.53 -14.13
N VAL A 56 8.12 -4.59 -13.29
CA VAL A 56 6.93 -3.78 -13.59
C VAL A 56 7.24 -2.69 -14.61
N THR A 57 8.35 -1.95 -14.45
CA THR A 57 8.72 -0.86 -15.37
C THR A 57 9.09 -1.38 -16.76
N SER A 58 9.64 -2.59 -16.87
CA SER A 58 9.90 -3.27 -18.15
C SER A 58 8.65 -3.91 -18.78
N ALA A 59 7.50 -3.81 -18.10
CA ALA A 59 6.24 -4.46 -18.50
C ALA A 59 6.31 -6.01 -18.60
N GLU A 60 7.28 -6.64 -17.93
CA GLU A 60 7.36 -8.09 -17.79
C GLU A 60 6.26 -8.64 -16.88
N LYS A 61 5.97 -7.87 -15.79
CA LYS A 61 4.92 -8.18 -14.82
C LYS A 61 3.96 -7.02 -14.64
N THR A 62 2.72 -7.35 -14.31
CA THR A 62 1.72 -6.37 -13.88
C THR A 62 1.86 -6.07 -12.39
N LEU A 63 1.23 -5.00 -11.91
CA LEU A 63 1.14 -4.70 -10.47
C LEU A 63 0.46 -5.82 -9.68
N ASP A 64 -0.57 -6.46 -10.26
CA ASP A 64 -1.24 -7.61 -9.66
C ASP A 64 -0.34 -8.82 -9.51
N ASP A 65 0.57 -9.07 -10.47
CA ASP A 65 1.52 -10.19 -10.43
C ASP A 65 2.53 -10.03 -9.28
N VAL A 66 2.91 -8.80 -8.94
CA VAL A 66 3.90 -8.50 -7.90
C VAL A 66 3.28 -8.10 -6.55
N LEU A 67 1.94 -8.01 -6.45
CA LEU A 67 1.23 -7.52 -5.26
C LEU A 67 1.64 -8.27 -3.98
N VAL A 68 1.67 -9.59 -4.01
CA VAL A 68 1.97 -10.42 -2.83
C VAL A 68 3.38 -10.16 -2.33
N GLU A 69 4.36 -10.15 -3.23
CA GLU A 69 5.77 -9.90 -2.89
C GLU A 69 5.98 -8.45 -2.45
N SER A 70 5.38 -7.48 -3.16
CA SER A 70 5.43 -6.07 -2.79
C SER A 70 4.88 -5.82 -1.38
N PHE A 71 3.73 -6.40 -1.04
CA PHE A 71 3.13 -6.26 0.28
C PHE A 71 3.97 -6.91 1.37
N ALA A 72 4.58 -8.07 1.10
CA ALA A 72 5.46 -8.75 2.06
C ALA A 72 6.73 -7.91 2.33
N ILE A 73 7.36 -7.37 1.29
CA ILE A 73 8.54 -6.50 1.44
C ILE A 73 8.16 -5.19 2.12
N THR A 74 7.05 -4.56 1.75
CA THR A 74 6.58 -3.31 2.37
C THR A 74 6.30 -3.51 3.85
N ARG A 75 5.69 -4.63 4.25
CA ARG A 75 5.44 -4.97 5.65
C ARG A 75 6.73 -5.16 6.43
N GLU A 76 7.72 -5.87 5.88
CA GLU A 76 9.02 -6.06 6.53
C GLU A 76 9.78 -4.74 6.62
N ALA A 77 9.81 -3.94 5.56
CA ALA A 77 10.42 -2.61 5.56
C ALA A 77 9.77 -1.70 6.62
N SER A 78 8.43 -1.67 6.70
CA SER A 78 7.68 -0.91 7.70
C SER A 78 8.01 -1.34 9.13
N LYS A 79 8.14 -2.64 9.38
CA LYS A 79 8.57 -3.19 10.67
C LYS A 79 9.96 -2.67 11.06
N ARG A 80 10.90 -2.58 10.11
CA ARG A 80 12.28 -2.13 10.36
C ARG A 80 12.37 -0.63 10.61
N VAL A 81 11.78 0.19 9.73
CA VAL A 81 12.03 1.63 9.74
C VAL A 81 10.99 2.44 10.52
N LEU A 82 9.77 1.92 10.68
CA LEU A 82 8.69 2.56 11.44
C LEU A 82 8.38 1.86 12.76
N ASN A 83 8.94 0.67 12.98
CA ASN A 83 8.55 -0.25 14.07
C ASN A 83 7.05 -0.59 14.04
N MET A 84 6.46 -0.64 12.85
CA MET A 84 5.04 -0.93 12.62
C MET A 84 4.90 -2.08 11.64
N ARG A 85 4.38 -3.23 12.12
CA ARG A 85 4.04 -4.36 11.26
C ARG A 85 2.57 -4.31 10.89
N HIS A 86 2.26 -4.32 9.61
CA HIS A 86 0.86 -4.39 9.13
C HIS A 86 0.17 -5.66 9.64
N PHE A 87 -1.03 -5.52 10.17
CA PHE A 87 -1.91 -6.63 10.51
C PHE A 87 -2.56 -7.21 9.26
N ASP A 88 -3.02 -8.47 9.34
CA ASP A 88 -3.63 -9.16 8.20
C ASP A 88 -4.86 -8.41 7.64
N VAL A 89 -5.68 -7.82 8.50
CA VAL A 89 -6.82 -7.00 8.06
C VAL A 89 -6.37 -5.73 7.33
N GLN A 90 -5.21 -5.19 7.67
CA GLN A 90 -4.64 -4.02 7.00
C GLN A 90 -4.10 -4.37 5.60
N LEU A 91 -3.56 -5.58 5.41
CA LEU A 91 -3.22 -6.09 4.09
C LEU A 91 -4.45 -6.15 3.18
N ILE A 92 -5.60 -6.61 3.72
CA ILE A 92 -6.87 -6.60 2.97
C ILE A 92 -7.25 -5.16 2.59
N GLY A 93 -7.16 -4.21 3.52
CA GLY A 93 -7.42 -2.79 3.24
C GLY A 93 -6.55 -2.24 2.10
N GLY A 94 -5.26 -2.56 2.10
CA GLY A 94 -4.34 -2.17 1.03
C GLY A 94 -4.71 -2.76 -0.32
N MET A 95 -5.13 -4.05 -0.37
CA MET A 95 -5.60 -4.69 -1.61
C MET A 95 -6.87 -4.03 -2.14
N VAL A 96 -7.83 -3.73 -1.25
CA VAL A 96 -9.09 -3.04 -1.61
C VAL A 96 -8.81 -1.66 -2.21
N LEU A 97 -7.87 -0.90 -1.63
CA LEU A 97 -7.44 0.40 -2.18
C LEU A 97 -6.78 0.25 -3.55
N HIS A 98 -5.89 -0.73 -3.72
CA HIS A 98 -5.23 -0.99 -5.01
C HIS A 98 -6.24 -1.33 -6.12
N GLU A 99 -7.31 -2.06 -5.78
CA GLU A 99 -8.40 -2.41 -6.71
C GLU A 99 -9.33 -1.23 -7.03
N GLY A 100 -9.02 0.00 -6.58
CA GLY A 100 -9.83 1.20 -6.81
C GLY A 100 -11.17 1.19 -6.06
N ARG A 101 -11.25 0.46 -4.95
CA ARG A 101 -12.45 0.31 -4.11
C ARG A 101 -12.31 1.10 -2.81
N ILE A 102 -13.41 1.27 -2.09
CA ILE A 102 -13.44 1.95 -0.80
C ILE A 102 -13.17 0.94 0.31
N ALA A 103 -12.12 1.20 1.10
CA ALA A 103 -11.84 0.47 2.34
C ALA A 103 -12.36 1.28 3.54
N GLU A 104 -13.49 0.86 4.11
CA GLU A 104 -14.01 1.47 5.33
C GLU A 104 -13.27 0.92 6.54
N MET A 105 -12.68 1.82 7.31
CA MET A 105 -11.93 1.50 8.54
C MET A 105 -12.29 2.50 9.64
N LYS A 106 -12.46 2.01 10.87
CA LYS A 106 -12.74 2.85 12.03
C LYS A 106 -11.55 3.75 12.38
N THR A 107 -11.82 4.81 13.14
CA THR A 107 -10.77 5.67 13.70
C THR A 107 -9.85 4.82 14.59
N GLY A 108 -8.54 5.02 14.45
CA GLY A 108 -7.53 4.27 15.21
C GLY A 108 -7.10 2.92 14.61
N GLU A 109 -7.70 2.46 13.51
CA GLU A 109 -7.32 1.19 12.86
C GLU A 109 -6.10 1.29 11.93
N GLY A 110 -5.41 2.44 11.93
CA GLY A 110 -4.15 2.62 11.19
C GLY A 110 -4.31 2.86 9.69
N LYS A 111 -5.33 3.65 9.28
CA LYS A 111 -5.57 3.98 7.86
C LYS A 111 -4.34 4.53 7.15
N THR A 112 -3.56 5.39 7.80
CA THR A 112 -2.31 5.95 7.25
C THR A 112 -1.31 4.86 6.90
N LEU A 113 -1.14 3.86 7.78
CA LEU A 113 -0.26 2.73 7.54
C LEU A 113 -0.80 1.81 6.43
N VAL A 114 -2.12 1.57 6.39
CA VAL A 114 -2.76 0.75 5.33
C VAL A 114 -2.53 1.35 3.95
N ALA A 115 -2.62 2.66 3.82
CA ALA A 115 -2.41 3.34 2.54
C ALA A 115 -1.02 3.08 1.96
N THR A 116 0.01 2.90 2.80
CA THR A 116 1.38 2.66 2.35
C THR A 116 1.51 1.45 1.44
N LEU A 117 0.72 0.39 1.68
CA LEU A 117 0.73 -0.84 0.87
C LEU A 117 0.32 -0.56 -0.58
N ALA A 118 -0.81 0.12 -0.77
CA ALA A 118 -1.30 0.49 -2.09
C ALA A 118 -0.40 1.54 -2.75
N ILE A 119 0.12 2.51 -1.98
CA ILE A 119 1.01 3.56 -2.48
C ILE A 119 2.30 2.94 -3.02
N VAL A 120 3.00 2.12 -2.23
CA VAL A 120 4.25 1.47 -2.62
C VAL A 120 4.06 0.62 -3.88
N LEU A 121 3.00 -0.20 -3.91
CA LEU A 121 2.71 -1.04 -5.07
C LEU A 121 2.49 -0.20 -6.34
N ASN A 122 1.63 0.82 -6.27
CA ASN A 122 1.31 1.62 -7.45
C ASN A 122 2.46 2.54 -7.89
N ALA A 123 3.31 3.00 -6.95
CA ALA A 123 4.49 3.81 -7.25
C ALA A 123 5.52 3.05 -8.10
N MET A 124 5.55 1.71 -8.05
CA MET A 124 6.42 0.90 -8.92
C MET A 124 6.19 1.16 -10.41
N ALA A 125 4.98 1.58 -10.80
CA ALA A 125 4.67 1.89 -12.19
C ALA A 125 5.37 3.15 -12.73
N GLY A 126 6.00 3.97 -11.87
CA GLY A 126 6.71 5.19 -12.26
C GLY A 126 5.81 6.27 -12.87
N LYS A 127 4.53 6.29 -12.52
CA LYS A 127 3.53 7.26 -13.06
C LYS A 127 3.10 8.32 -12.05
N GLY A 128 3.73 8.34 -10.87
CA GLY A 128 3.32 9.15 -9.74
C GLY A 128 2.08 8.58 -9.02
N VAL A 129 2.10 8.68 -7.68
CA VAL A 129 0.95 8.31 -6.84
C VAL A 129 0.59 9.49 -5.98
N HIS A 130 -0.70 9.84 -5.95
CA HIS A 130 -1.18 10.96 -5.14
C HIS A 130 -2.02 10.43 -3.98
N LEU A 131 -1.74 10.93 -2.77
CA LEU A 131 -2.54 10.71 -1.58
C LEU A 131 -3.10 12.04 -1.11
N VAL A 132 -4.43 12.15 -1.12
CA VAL A 132 -5.13 13.37 -0.72
C VAL A 132 -5.63 13.22 0.71
N THR A 133 -5.35 14.22 1.54
CA THR A 133 -5.82 14.32 2.93
C THR A 133 -6.84 15.45 3.06
N VAL A 134 -7.38 15.65 4.27
CA VAL A 134 -8.39 16.68 4.49
C VAL A 134 -7.79 18.07 4.81
N ASN A 135 -6.47 18.16 5.07
CA ASN A 135 -5.77 19.40 5.34
C ASN A 135 -4.25 19.26 5.29
N ASP A 136 -3.56 20.39 5.21
CA ASP A 136 -2.10 20.51 5.11
C ASP A 136 -1.35 19.88 6.29
N TYR A 137 -1.91 19.97 7.50
CA TYR A 137 -1.30 19.34 8.67
C TYR A 137 -1.19 17.83 8.51
N LEU A 138 -2.26 17.17 8.05
CA LEU A 138 -2.24 15.73 7.81
C LEU A 138 -1.36 15.38 6.64
N ALA A 139 -1.39 16.15 5.55
CA ALA A 139 -0.52 15.94 4.41
C ALA A 139 0.97 15.96 4.83
N THR A 140 1.36 16.99 5.59
CA THR A 140 2.75 17.15 6.07
C THR A 140 3.14 16.04 7.06
N ARG A 141 2.27 15.74 8.02
CA ARG A 141 2.52 14.70 9.04
C ARG A 141 2.70 13.34 8.39
N ASP A 142 1.73 12.95 7.55
CA ASP A 142 1.72 11.61 6.94
C ASP A 142 2.85 11.44 5.92
N ALA A 143 3.16 12.50 5.14
CA ALA A 143 4.32 12.51 4.25
C ALA A 143 5.64 12.35 5.02
N THR A 144 5.77 13.02 6.17
CA THR A 144 6.98 12.95 7.01
C THR A 144 7.12 11.57 7.65
N GLU A 145 6.06 11.07 8.28
CA GLU A 145 6.10 9.80 9.02
C GLU A 145 6.25 8.60 8.06
N MET A 146 5.41 8.52 7.03
CA MET A 146 5.45 7.40 6.08
C MET A 146 6.56 7.55 5.04
N GLY A 147 7.04 8.78 4.81
CA GLY A 147 8.17 9.08 3.95
C GLY A 147 9.44 8.31 4.32
N VAL A 148 9.62 7.99 5.60
CA VAL A 148 10.75 7.14 6.04
C VAL A 148 10.70 5.77 5.37
N LEU A 149 9.53 5.16 5.26
CA LEU A 149 9.33 3.87 4.58
C LEU A 149 9.52 4.00 3.07
N TYR A 150 8.95 5.04 2.46
CA TYR A 150 9.07 5.25 1.01
C TYR A 150 10.51 5.51 0.59
N ASN A 151 11.22 6.37 1.31
CA ASN A 151 12.64 6.65 1.05
C ASN A 151 13.51 5.40 1.25
N PHE A 152 13.21 4.56 2.26
CA PHE A 152 13.90 3.29 2.46
C PHE A 152 13.76 2.37 1.23
N LEU A 153 12.58 2.35 0.60
CA LEU A 153 12.30 1.59 -0.62
C LEU A 153 12.73 2.31 -1.92
N GLY A 154 13.34 3.50 -1.82
CA GLY A 154 13.90 4.23 -2.96
C GLY A 154 12.89 5.08 -3.73
N PHE A 155 11.80 5.51 -3.09
CA PHE A 155 10.84 6.46 -3.65
C PHE A 155 11.05 7.86 -3.10
N SER A 156 10.92 8.86 -3.99
CA SER A 156 10.85 10.28 -3.62
C SER A 156 9.45 10.66 -3.15
N VAL A 157 9.38 11.59 -2.18
CA VAL A 157 8.11 12.06 -1.60
C VAL A 157 8.04 13.57 -1.68
N GLY A 158 6.96 14.10 -2.23
CA GLY A 158 6.63 15.51 -2.27
C GLY A 158 5.36 15.81 -1.48
N THR A 159 5.20 17.07 -1.06
CA THR A 159 4.00 17.54 -0.37
C THR A 159 3.53 18.84 -1.01
N ILE A 160 2.22 18.94 -1.27
CA ILE A 160 1.57 20.14 -1.77
C ILE A 160 0.72 20.71 -0.65
N LEU A 161 0.90 22.00 -0.36
CA LEU A 161 0.20 22.71 0.69
C LEU A 161 -0.52 23.93 0.08
N GLU A 162 -1.59 24.40 0.74
CA GLU A 162 -2.42 25.50 0.26
C GLU A 162 -1.60 26.80 0.09
N ASP A 163 -0.73 27.08 1.06
CA ASP A 163 0.07 28.32 1.09
C ASP A 163 1.29 28.32 0.14
N ILE A 164 1.52 27.26 -0.63
CA ILE A 164 2.61 27.22 -1.60
C ILE A 164 2.12 27.81 -2.92
N ASP A 165 2.47 29.07 -3.19
CA ASP A 165 2.11 29.75 -4.45
C ASP A 165 3.13 29.58 -5.59
N GLU A 166 4.34 29.14 -5.29
CA GLU A 166 5.40 28.99 -6.26
C GLU A 166 5.17 27.77 -7.17
N ASP A 167 4.88 27.97 -8.45
CA ASP A 167 4.66 26.92 -9.44
C ASP A 167 5.84 25.93 -9.51
N ALA A 168 7.07 26.41 -9.33
CA ALA A 168 8.27 25.59 -9.37
C ALA A 168 8.28 24.57 -8.19
N VAL A 169 7.82 24.96 -6.99
CA VAL A 169 7.74 24.11 -5.81
C VAL A 169 6.64 23.07 -5.98
N LYS A 170 5.46 23.49 -6.46
CA LYS A 170 4.36 22.56 -6.79
C LYS A 170 4.80 21.53 -7.82
N LYS A 171 5.46 21.99 -8.89
CA LYS A 171 5.97 21.09 -9.93
C LYS A 171 6.97 20.09 -9.36
N ALA A 172 7.93 20.53 -8.55
CA ALA A 172 8.91 19.63 -7.93
C ALA A 172 8.25 18.58 -7.03
N ALA A 173 7.16 18.93 -6.31
CA ALA A 173 6.40 17.97 -5.52
C ALA A 173 5.65 16.97 -6.40
N TYR A 174 5.08 17.39 -7.53
CA TYR A 174 4.42 16.51 -8.50
C TYR A 174 5.40 15.62 -9.28
N ASP A 175 6.65 16.04 -9.44
CA ASP A 175 7.69 15.24 -10.09
C ASP A 175 8.23 14.11 -9.19
N CYS A 176 7.81 14.04 -7.91
CA CYS A 176 8.13 12.95 -7.01
C CYS A 176 7.33 11.67 -7.35
N ASP A 177 7.85 10.50 -6.93
CA ASP A 177 7.15 9.22 -7.08
C ASP A 177 5.82 9.19 -6.31
N ILE A 178 5.79 9.87 -5.15
CA ILE A 178 4.62 9.94 -4.25
C ILE A 178 4.40 11.39 -3.84
N THR A 179 3.17 11.89 -4.01
CA THR A 179 2.78 13.25 -3.65
C THR A 179 1.63 13.23 -2.65
N TYR A 180 1.82 13.90 -1.52
CA TYR A 180 0.79 14.16 -0.50
C TYR A 180 0.20 15.56 -0.71
N GLY A 181 -1.16 15.68 -0.50
CA GLY A 181 -1.87 16.96 -0.56
C GLY A 181 -3.21 16.92 0.16
#